data_d72c3d0bcbafb2cd1071e9dd815dad38
#
_entry.id   d72c3d0bcbafb2cd1071e9dd815dad38
#
_cell.length_a   1.000
_cell.length_b   1.000
_cell.length_c   1.000
_cell.angle_alpha   90.00
_cell.angle_beta   90.00
_cell.angle_gamma   90.00
#
_symmetry.space_group_name_H-M   'P 1'
#
loop_
_entity.id
_entity.type
_entity.pdbx_description
1 polymer ?
#
loop_
_entity_poly.entity_id
_entity_poly.type
_entity_poly.pdbx_seq_one_letter_code
_entity_poly.pdbx_strand_id
1 'polypeptide(L)'
;MATLLEAINVKRKMLFEFENAPYVCLDSDISTPTARGGQTLVRLKMRNLLTNAVFDKTFKAQDRFPEPDVVFVPASYLYSDADGSHFLDQESFETHTLTEGMLGDALDWLIEGTMLQIRKYNGNPIGLQLPQFVELDVKYTEPAVKGDSSSGSVTKDATLETDRVVRVPLFIKEGEKIKITTETGEFAGRV
;
A
#
# COMPACT_ATOMS: atom_id res chain seq x y z
N MET A 1 24.73 -5.08 -14.95
CA MET A 1 23.88 -5.91 -15.81
C MET A 1 22.49 -5.89 -15.19
N ALA A 2 21.46 -5.52 -15.96
CA ALA A 2 20.10 -5.55 -15.42
C ALA A 2 19.71 -7.00 -15.10
N THR A 3 19.25 -7.24 -13.90
CA THR A 3 18.72 -8.55 -13.48
C THR A 3 17.40 -8.75 -14.25
N LEU A 4 17.30 -9.88 -14.95
CA LEU A 4 16.09 -10.25 -15.68
C LEU A 4 15.28 -11.25 -14.86
N LEU A 5 14.04 -10.92 -14.56
CA LEU A 5 13.11 -11.76 -13.83
C LEU A 5 12.23 -12.53 -14.81
N GLU A 6 12.24 -13.86 -14.77
CA GLU A 6 11.34 -14.68 -15.60
C GLU A 6 9.90 -14.61 -15.07
N ALA A 7 8.91 -14.62 -15.97
CA ALA A 7 7.49 -14.52 -15.62
C ALA A 7 7.05 -15.54 -14.58
N ILE A 8 7.56 -16.78 -14.67
CA ILE A 8 7.25 -17.85 -13.69
C ILE A 8 7.73 -17.55 -12.28
N ASN A 9 8.72 -16.67 -12.11
CA ASN A 9 9.30 -16.29 -10.83
C ASN A 9 8.68 -15.01 -10.26
N VAL A 10 7.79 -14.34 -11.00
CA VAL A 10 7.09 -13.16 -10.53
C VAL A 10 6.06 -13.54 -9.48
N LYS A 11 6.24 -13.03 -8.26
CA LYS A 11 5.34 -13.26 -7.11
C LYS A 11 4.63 -11.96 -6.72
N ARG A 12 3.55 -12.11 -5.95
CA ARG A 12 2.82 -10.98 -5.36
C ARG A 12 3.77 -10.01 -4.64
N LYS A 13 3.55 -8.72 -4.86
CA LYS A 13 4.34 -7.58 -4.35
C LYS A 13 5.71 -7.38 -5.03
N MET A 14 6.12 -8.24 -5.96
CA MET A 14 7.36 -8.02 -6.72
C MET A 14 7.16 -6.93 -7.78
N LEU A 15 8.23 -6.16 -7.99
CA LEU A 15 8.30 -5.12 -9.01
C LEU A 15 9.00 -5.66 -10.25
N PHE A 16 8.53 -5.29 -11.41
CA PHE A 16 9.14 -5.60 -12.70
C PHE A 16 8.79 -4.51 -13.72
N GLU A 17 9.64 -4.35 -14.73
CA GLU A 17 9.41 -3.42 -15.82
C GLU A 17 8.78 -4.13 -17.01
N PHE A 18 7.71 -3.56 -17.55
CA PHE A 18 7.04 -4.04 -18.74
C PHE A 18 6.62 -2.85 -19.61
N GLU A 19 6.91 -2.91 -20.92
CA GLU A 19 6.62 -1.81 -21.86
C GLU A 19 7.15 -0.44 -21.39
N ASN A 20 8.37 -0.42 -20.84
CA ASN A 20 9.05 0.76 -20.29
C ASN A 20 8.30 1.47 -19.15
N ALA A 21 7.53 0.72 -18.38
CA ALA A 21 6.85 1.21 -17.19
C ALA A 21 7.02 0.23 -16.01
N PRO A 22 7.11 0.75 -14.77
CA PRO A 22 7.21 -0.09 -13.58
C PRO A 22 5.84 -0.64 -13.19
N TYR A 23 5.80 -1.94 -12.91
CA TYR A 23 4.60 -2.64 -12.44
C TYR A 23 4.86 -3.33 -11.12
N VAL A 24 3.82 -3.45 -10.32
CA VAL A 24 3.77 -4.34 -9.14
C VAL A 24 2.83 -5.50 -9.43
N CYS A 25 3.30 -6.72 -9.15
CA CYS A 25 2.47 -7.90 -9.23
C CYS A 25 1.47 -7.92 -8.05
N LEU A 26 0.18 -7.96 -8.36
CA LEU A 26 -0.90 -8.09 -7.37
C LEU A 26 -1.24 -9.56 -7.10
N ASP A 27 -1.19 -10.37 -8.18
CA ASP A 27 -1.46 -11.80 -8.12
C ASP A 27 -0.81 -12.53 -9.30
N SER A 28 -0.47 -13.81 -9.13
CA SER A 28 0.12 -14.63 -10.18
C SER A 28 -0.47 -16.03 -10.17
N ASP A 29 -0.95 -16.49 -11.32
CA ASP A 29 -1.50 -17.83 -11.54
C ASP A 29 -0.71 -18.55 -12.63
N ILE A 30 -0.26 -19.77 -12.34
CA ILE A 30 0.56 -20.57 -13.23
C ILE A 30 -0.27 -21.72 -13.77
N SER A 31 -0.46 -21.74 -15.09
CA SER A 31 -1.16 -22.81 -15.81
C SER A 31 -0.16 -23.70 -16.53
N THR A 32 -0.02 -24.95 -16.08
CA THR A 32 0.80 -25.98 -16.71
C THR A 32 -0.04 -26.79 -17.69
N PRO A 33 0.41 -26.99 -18.93
CA PRO A 33 -0.34 -27.76 -19.91
C PRO A 33 -0.35 -29.24 -19.55
N THR A 34 -1.49 -29.88 -19.72
CA THR A 34 -1.67 -31.34 -19.54
C THR A 34 -1.26 -32.15 -20.77
N ALA A 35 -1.09 -31.50 -21.92
CA ALA A 35 -0.72 -32.15 -23.18
C ALA A 35 0.78 -32.03 -23.46
N ARG A 36 1.36 -33.08 -24.13
CA ARG A 36 2.76 -33.06 -24.60
C ARG A 36 2.97 -31.90 -25.57
N GLY A 37 3.95 -31.00 -25.28
CA GLY A 37 4.32 -29.88 -26.16
C GLY A 37 3.61 -28.55 -25.84
N GLY A 38 2.73 -28.48 -24.85
CA GLY A 38 2.13 -27.24 -24.40
C GLY A 38 3.14 -26.38 -23.61
N GLN A 39 3.02 -25.06 -23.72
CA GLN A 39 3.84 -24.11 -22.97
C GLN A 39 3.18 -23.76 -21.65
N THR A 40 3.98 -23.68 -20.59
CA THR A 40 3.52 -23.13 -19.30
C THR A 40 3.23 -21.64 -19.47
N LEU A 41 2.05 -21.22 -19.06
CA LEU A 41 1.59 -19.84 -19.10
C LEU A 41 1.48 -19.28 -17.68
N VAL A 42 1.78 -18.02 -17.54
CA VAL A 42 1.68 -17.27 -16.28
C VAL A 42 0.74 -16.10 -16.49
N ARG A 43 -0.38 -16.10 -15.80
CA ARG A 43 -1.29 -14.96 -15.75
C ARG A 43 -0.90 -14.06 -14.59
N LEU A 44 -0.53 -12.84 -14.92
CA LEU A 44 -0.19 -11.81 -13.93
C LEU A 44 -1.30 -10.77 -13.84
N LYS A 45 -1.82 -10.58 -12.64
CA LYS A 45 -2.59 -9.39 -12.30
C LYS A 45 -1.59 -8.36 -11.80
N MET A 46 -1.47 -7.24 -12.50
CA MET A 46 -0.42 -6.26 -12.27
C MET A 46 -0.97 -4.84 -12.27
N ARG A 47 -0.37 -3.95 -11.47
CA ARG A 47 -0.70 -2.53 -11.43
C ARG A 47 0.46 -1.73 -11.98
N ASN A 48 0.18 -0.86 -12.92
CA ASN A 48 1.13 0.14 -13.39
C ASN A 48 1.33 1.19 -12.29
N LEU A 49 2.58 1.43 -11.90
CA LEU A 49 2.90 2.35 -10.80
C LEU A 49 2.86 3.83 -11.20
N LEU A 50 2.80 4.13 -12.50
CA LEU A 50 2.69 5.51 -12.99
C LEU A 50 1.23 5.93 -13.13
N THR A 51 0.37 5.02 -13.59
CA THR A 51 -1.05 5.32 -13.92
C THR A 51 -2.04 4.75 -12.92
N ASN A 52 -1.59 3.91 -11.98
CA ASN A 52 -2.40 3.10 -11.06
C ASN A 52 -3.38 2.11 -11.74
N ALA A 53 -3.37 2.02 -13.07
CA ALA A 53 -4.23 1.11 -13.80
C ALA A 53 -3.85 -0.36 -13.53
N VAL A 54 -4.88 -1.19 -13.36
CA VAL A 54 -4.72 -2.64 -13.12
C VAL A 54 -5.00 -3.40 -14.40
N PHE A 55 -4.11 -4.34 -14.72
CA PHE A 55 -4.20 -5.18 -15.90
C PHE A 55 -4.08 -6.67 -15.53
N ASP A 56 -4.79 -7.50 -16.26
CA ASP A 56 -4.58 -8.94 -16.30
C ASP A 56 -3.93 -9.30 -17.64
N LYS A 57 -2.73 -9.87 -17.61
CA LYS A 57 -2.01 -10.27 -18.82
C LYS A 57 -1.37 -11.64 -18.66
N THR A 58 -1.41 -12.43 -19.72
CA THR A 58 -0.83 -13.77 -19.76
C THR A 58 0.49 -13.75 -20.52
N PHE A 59 1.52 -14.30 -19.90
CA PHE A 59 2.88 -14.41 -20.42
C PHE A 59 3.30 -15.87 -20.54
N LYS A 60 4.33 -16.13 -21.34
CA LYS A 60 5.00 -17.42 -21.32
C LYS A 60 5.89 -17.50 -20.08
N ALA A 61 6.04 -18.67 -19.50
CA ALA A 61 6.87 -18.87 -18.30
C ALA A 61 8.30 -18.31 -18.43
N GLN A 62 8.85 -18.33 -19.65
CA GLN A 62 10.22 -17.91 -19.99
C GLN A 62 10.33 -16.43 -20.40
N ASP A 63 9.21 -15.69 -20.49
CA ASP A 63 9.26 -14.26 -20.76
C ASP A 63 10.02 -13.57 -19.63
N ARG A 64 10.84 -12.57 -19.99
CA ARG A 64 11.76 -11.93 -19.05
C ARG A 64 11.46 -10.46 -18.95
N PHE A 65 11.41 -9.98 -17.73
CA PHE A 65 11.19 -8.59 -17.37
C PHE A 65 12.45 -8.00 -16.73
N PRO A 66 12.87 -6.80 -17.13
CA PRO A 66 13.89 -6.07 -16.40
C PRO A 66 13.39 -5.72 -14.99
N GLU A 67 14.33 -5.61 -14.06
CA GLU A 67 14.08 -5.02 -12.77
C GLU A 67 13.98 -3.49 -12.94
N PRO A 68 12.91 -2.82 -12.49
CA PRO A 68 12.75 -1.39 -12.65
C PRO A 68 13.69 -0.64 -11.71
N ASP A 69 14.19 0.50 -12.15
CA ASP A 69 14.95 1.43 -11.30
C ASP A 69 14.02 2.19 -10.35
N VAL A 70 13.47 1.45 -9.39
CA VAL A 70 12.61 2.00 -8.35
C VAL A 70 13.38 2.08 -7.04
N VAL A 71 13.52 3.29 -6.52
CA VAL A 71 14.17 3.58 -5.25
C VAL A 71 13.13 4.00 -4.22
N PHE A 72 13.31 3.54 -2.98
CA PHE A 72 12.49 3.93 -1.84
C PHE A 72 13.31 4.87 -0.96
N VAL A 73 12.82 6.08 -0.77
CA VAL A 73 13.49 7.14 -0.01
C VAL A 73 12.70 7.45 1.25
N PRO A 74 13.32 7.42 2.44
CA PRO A 74 12.65 7.76 3.69
C PRO A 74 12.19 9.22 3.66
N ALA A 75 10.94 9.46 4.04
CA ALA A 75 10.34 10.78 4.05
C ALA A 75 9.34 10.92 5.20
N SER A 76 9.03 12.16 5.57
CA SER A 76 7.96 12.50 6.50
C SER A 76 6.88 13.30 5.79
N TYR A 77 5.62 13.01 6.12
CA TYR A 77 4.50 13.81 5.68
C TYR A 77 4.48 15.15 6.40
N LEU A 78 4.29 16.23 5.67
CA LEU A 78 4.19 17.58 6.22
C LEU A 78 2.72 18.03 6.32
N TYR A 79 2.11 18.28 5.19
CA TYR A 79 0.72 18.77 5.06
C TYR A 79 0.20 18.56 3.65
N SER A 80 -1.11 18.82 3.45
CA SER A 80 -1.74 18.89 2.14
C SER A 80 -2.35 20.26 1.89
N ASP A 81 -2.31 20.70 0.63
CA ASP A 81 -2.94 21.92 0.14
C ASP A 81 -3.57 21.72 -1.25
N ALA A 82 -3.90 22.81 -1.94
CA ALA A 82 -4.52 22.75 -3.27
C ALA A 82 -3.61 22.15 -4.36
N ASP A 83 -2.29 22.21 -4.17
CA ASP A 83 -1.29 21.69 -5.10
C ASP A 83 -1.02 20.20 -4.90
N GLY A 84 -1.35 19.67 -3.73
CA GLY A 84 -1.19 18.26 -3.36
C GLY A 84 -0.70 18.05 -1.93
N SER A 85 -0.11 16.90 -1.69
CA SER A 85 0.47 16.54 -0.39
C SER A 85 1.98 16.64 -0.42
N HIS A 86 2.54 17.27 0.59
CA HIS A 86 3.95 17.61 0.71
C HIS A 86 4.67 16.66 1.66
N PHE A 87 5.83 16.19 1.21
CA PHE A 87 6.65 15.23 1.95
C PHE A 87 8.10 15.72 1.98
N LEU A 88 8.72 15.68 3.14
CA LEU A 88 10.13 15.99 3.32
C LEU A 88 10.97 14.73 3.17
N ASP A 89 11.80 14.70 2.15
CA ASP A 89 12.82 13.66 1.94
C ASP A 89 13.88 13.77 3.08
N GLN A 90 14.10 12.70 3.81
CA GLN A 90 14.98 12.69 4.98
C GLN A 90 16.47 12.58 4.61
N GLU A 91 16.78 12.30 3.35
CA GLU A 91 18.16 12.19 2.86
C GLU A 91 18.61 13.48 2.17
N SER A 92 17.78 13.99 1.24
CA SER A 92 18.11 15.21 0.47
C SER A 92 17.60 16.49 1.12
N PHE A 93 16.68 16.41 2.07
CA PHE A 93 15.95 17.53 2.68
C PHE A 93 15.14 18.36 1.68
N GLU A 94 14.83 17.78 0.53
CA GLU A 94 13.95 18.39 -0.47
C GLU A 94 12.49 18.04 -0.19
N THR A 95 11.60 18.97 -0.53
CA THR A 95 10.16 18.72 -0.45
C THR A 95 9.65 18.18 -1.77
N HIS A 96 8.97 17.05 -1.72
CA HIS A 96 8.28 16.45 -2.85
C HIS A 96 6.77 16.61 -2.71
N THR A 97 6.12 17.05 -3.77
CA THR A 97 4.66 17.16 -3.84
C THR A 97 4.09 15.99 -4.63
N LEU A 98 3.17 15.26 -4.03
CA LEU A 98 2.45 14.15 -4.66
C LEU A 98 0.98 14.52 -4.82
N THR A 99 0.43 14.20 -5.99
CA THR A 99 -1.00 14.45 -6.26
C THR A 99 -1.87 13.38 -5.58
N GLU A 100 -3.13 13.71 -5.33
CA GLU A 100 -4.12 12.78 -4.75
C GLU A 100 -4.21 11.46 -5.52
N GLY A 101 -4.13 11.51 -6.86
CA GLY A 101 -4.15 10.31 -7.70
C GLY A 101 -2.96 9.37 -7.48
N MET A 102 -1.81 9.88 -7.01
CA MET A 102 -0.63 9.08 -6.67
C MET A 102 -0.74 8.47 -5.26
N LEU A 103 -1.50 9.12 -4.39
CA LEU A 103 -1.63 8.74 -2.97
C LEU A 103 -2.76 7.74 -2.74
N GLY A 104 -3.88 7.89 -3.45
CA GLY A 104 -5.07 7.08 -3.23
C GLY A 104 -5.53 7.14 -1.76
N ASP A 105 -5.86 5.99 -1.19
CA ASP A 105 -6.35 5.88 0.20
C ASP A 105 -5.25 6.11 1.26
N ALA A 106 -4.01 6.40 0.85
CA ALA A 106 -2.92 6.60 1.81
C ALA A 106 -3.11 7.84 2.68
N LEU A 107 -3.79 8.87 2.16
CA LEU A 107 -4.08 10.10 2.91
C LEU A 107 -4.89 9.85 4.19
N ASP A 108 -5.74 8.85 4.19
CA ASP A 108 -6.55 8.45 5.35
C ASP A 108 -5.73 8.02 6.58
N TRP A 109 -4.44 7.77 6.39
CA TRP A 109 -3.52 7.27 7.41
C TRP A 109 -2.41 8.25 7.76
N LEU A 110 -2.40 9.45 7.15
CA LEU A 110 -1.31 10.41 7.30
C LEU A 110 -1.70 11.53 8.26
N ILE A 111 -0.87 11.70 9.28
CA ILE A 111 -0.82 12.89 10.13
C ILE A 111 0.56 13.53 10.00
N GLU A 112 0.67 14.83 10.30
CA GLU A 112 1.95 15.55 10.26
C GLU A 112 3.04 14.79 11.01
N GLY A 113 4.20 14.64 10.38
CA GLY A 113 5.33 13.89 10.94
C GLY A 113 5.29 12.38 10.69
N THR A 114 4.23 11.81 10.09
CA THR A 114 4.19 10.38 9.78
C THR A 114 5.37 10.00 8.89
N MET A 115 6.20 9.05 9.37
CA MET A 115 7.33 8.52 8.61
C MET A 115 6.84 7.46 7.61
N LEU A 116 7.32 7.57 6.37
CA LEU A 116 6.96 6.72 5.25
C LEU A 116 8.11 6.63 4.25
N GLN A 117 7.90 5.98 3.12
CA GLN A 117 8.86 5.98 2.02
C GLN A 117 8.23 6.54 0.75
N ILE A 118 8.90 7.49 0.12
CA ILE A 118 8.57 7.92 -1.25
C ILE A 118 9.15 6.90 -2.22
N ARG A 119 8.34 6.47 -3.17
CA ARG A 119 8.75 5.61 -4.27
C ARG A 119 9.12 6.48 -5.46
N LYS A 120 10.40 6.42 -5.88
CA LYS A 120 10.91 7.15 -7.05
C LYS A 120 11.23 6.15 -8.16
N TYR A 121 10.86 6.48 -9.39
CA TYR A 121 11.23 5.75 -10.60
C TYR A 121 11.99 6.69 -11.53
N ASN A 122 13.21 6.31 -11.91
CA ASN A 122 14.13 7.17 -12.66
C ASN A 122 14.27 8.58 -12.03
N GLY A 123 14.36 8.64 -10.70
CA GLY A 123 14.48 9.89 -9.92
C GLY A 123 13.18 10.67 -9.68
N ASN A 124 12.09 10.34 -10.37
CA ASN A 124 10.80 11.03 -10.21
C ASN A 124 9.91 10.32 -9.17
N PRO A 125 9.25 11.05 -8.27
CA PRO A 125 8.32 10.46 -7.33
C PRO A 125 7.09 9.93 -8.07
N ILE A 126 6.72 8.66 -7.81
CA ILE A 126 5.59 7.97 -8.44
C ILE A 126 4.55 7.49 -7.43
N GLY A 127 4.75 7.75 -6.16
CA GLY A 127 3.85 7.33 -5.10
C GLY A 127 4.59 7.16 -3.79
N LEU A 128 3.91 6.56 -2.82
CA LEU A 128 4.49 6.30 -1.52
C LEU A 128 4.26 4.85 -1.07
N GLN A 129 5.00 4.46 -0.05
CA GLN A 129 4.79 3.23 0.70
C GLN A 129 4.62 3.61 2.16
N LEU A 130 3.44 3.31 2.70
CA LEU A 130 3.14 3.48 4.11
C LEU A 130 3.91 2.46 4.96
N PRO A 131 4.22 2.77 6.22
CA PRO A 131 4.65 1.76 7.18
C PRO A 131 3.54 0.71 7.37
N GLN A 132 3.90 -0.47 7.82
CA GLN A 132 2.93 -1.55 8.06
C GLN A 132 1.83 -1.15 9.06
N PHE A 133 2.20 -0.34 10.04
CA PHE A 133 1.31 0.17 11.07
C PHE A 133 1.43 1.67 11.19
N VAL A 134 0.31 2.33 11.49
CA VAL A 134 0.25 3.73 11.90
C VAL A 134 -0.39 3.82 13.28
N GLU A 135 0.00 4.85 14.03
CA GLU A 135 -0.53 5.13 15.36
C GLU A 135 -1.35 6.40 15.29
N LEU A 136 -2.66 6.27 15.53
CA LEU A 136 -3.63 7.35 15.40
C LEU A 136 -4.49 7.47 16.64
N ASP A 137 -4.87 8.70 17.00
CA ASP A 137 -5.74 8.98 18.12
C ASP A 137 -7.21 8.75 17.73
N VAL A 138 -7.97 8.15 18.63
CA VAL A 138 -9.42 7.98 18.52
C VAL A 138 -10.09 9.32 18.84
N LYS A 139 -10.61 9.99 17.82
CA LYS A 139 -11.32 11.27 17.95
C LYS A 139 -12.72 11.11 18.55
N TYR A 140 -13.43 10.04 18.16
CA TYR A 140 -14.77 9.73 18.65
C TYR A 140 -15.05 8.23 18.59
N THR A 141 -15.74 7.71 19.61
CA THR A 141 -16.32 6.35 19.57
C THR A 141 -17.49 6.25 20.55
N GLU A 142 -18.49 5.44 20.20
CA GLU A 142 -19.61 5.23 21.08
C GLU A 142 -19.20 4.51 22.38
N PRO A 143 -19.81 4.85 23.53
CA PRO A 143 -19.59 4.12 24.75
C PRO A 143 -20.05 2.67 24.62
N ALA A 144 -19.29 1.74 25.21
CA ALA A 144 -19.66 0.33 25.20
C ALA A 144 -20.98 0.11 25.96
N VAL A 145 -22.02 -0.36 25.29
CA VAL A 145 -23.29 -0.74 25.92
C VAL A 145 -23.10 -2.11 26.55
N LYS A 146 -23.27 -2.22 27.88
CA LYS A 146 -23.30 -3.50 28.58
C LYS A 146 -24.57 -4.26 28.17
N GLY A 147 -24.47 -5.26 27.30
CA GLY A 147 -25.62 -6.06 26.91
C GLY A 147 -25.38 -7.21 25.92
N ASP A 148 -24.37 -7.12 25.08
CA ASP A 148 -24.11 -8.11 24.03
C ASP A 148 -22.81 -8.89 24.25
N SER A 149 -22.75 -9.67 25.29
CA SER A 149 -21.62 -10.58 25.56
C SER A 149 -21.96 -12.06 25.31
N SER A 150 -22.51 -12.36 24.14
CA SER A 150 -22.66 -13.77 23.74
C SER A 150 -22.20 -13.94 22.29
N SER A 151 -21.01 -14.52 22.15
CA SER A 151 -20.39 -15.05 20.93
C SER A 151 -19.77 -14.02 19.96
N GLY A 152 -18.45 -13.99 19.93
CA GLY A 152 -17.65 -13.32 18.92
C GLY A 152 -17.05 -12.01 19.43
N SER A 153 -15.96 -11.59 18.85
CA SER A 153 -15.29 -10.30 19.12
C SER A 153 -16.21 -9.15 18.73
N VAL A 154 -17.01 -8.66 19.68
CA VAL A 154 -17.90 -7.52 19.44
C VAL A 154 -17.03 -6.28 19.24
N THR A 155 -17.16 -5.67 18.08
CA THR A 155 -16.46 -4.45 17.71
C THR A 155 -17.43 -3.30 17.59
N LYS A 156 -16.94 -2.08 17.74
CA LYS A 156 -17.66 -0.83 17.51
C LYS A 156 -16.91 0.06 16.55
N ASP A 157 -17.58 1.06 16.01
CA ASP A 157 -16.95 2.04 15.15
C ASP A 157 -16.20 3.09 15.98
N ALA A 158 -15.02 3.46 15.49
CA ALA A 158 -14.22 4.55 16.03
C ALA A 158 -13.78 5.45 14.89
N THR A 159 -13.99 6.75 15.05
CA THR A 159 -13.50 7.78 14.15
C THR A 159 -12.13 8.22 14.62
N LEU A 160 -11.13 8.13 13.75
CA LEU A 160 -9.75 8.53 14.01
C LEU A 160 -9.57 10.05 13.82
N GLU A 161 -8.44 10.59 14.24
CA GLU A 161 -8.07 12.00 14.04
C GLU A 161 -7.98 12.40 12.56
N THR A 162 -7.78 11.43 11.65
CA THR A 162 -7.82 11.60 10.19
C THR A 162 -9.24 11.56 9.61
N ASP A 163 -10.28 11.51 10.46
CA ASP A 163 -11.70 11.33 10.11
C ASP A 163 -12.03 9.96 9.47
N ARG A 164 -11.08 9.05 9.40
CA ARG A 164 -11.31 7.67 8.97
C ARG A 164 -12.05 6.89 10.05
N VAL A 165 -13.06 6.11 9.66
CA VAL A 165 -13.77 5.20 10.56
C VAL A 165 -13.20 3.79 10.46
N VAL A 166 -12.87 3.21 11.63
CA VAL A 166 -12.33 1.84 11.75
C VAL A 166 -13.09 1.06 12.80
N ARG A 167 -13.07 -0.26 12.67
CA ARG A 167 -13.64 -1.18 13.67
C ARG A 167 -12.66 -1.47 14.78
N VAL A 168 -13.07 -1.21 16.03
CA VAL A 168 -12.24 -1.42 17.22
C VAL A 168 -12.96 -2.29 18.27
N PRO A 169 -12.24 -2.98 19.16
CA PRO A 169 -12.83 -3.66 20.30
C PRO A 169 -13.61 -2.70 21.23
N LEU A 170 -14.62 -3.21 21.93
CA LEU A 170 -15.51 -2.40 22.80
C LEU A 170 -14.77 -1.63 23.90
N PHE A 171 -13.61 -2.11 24.36
CA PHE A 171 -12.85 -1.49 25.44
C PHE A 171 -12.11 -0.23 25.02
N ILE A 172 -11.96 0.06 23.72
CA ILE A 172 -11.30 1.27 23.22
C ILE A 172 -12.18 2.48 23.53
N LYS A 173 -11.53 3.57 23.97
CA LYS A 173 -12.17 4.82 24.36
C LYS A 173 -11.70 5.97 23.50
N GLU A 174 -12.49 7.04 23.49
CA GLU A 174 -12.11 8.33 22.91
C GLU A 174 -10.84 8.86 23.60
N GLY A 175 -9.93 9.45 22.82
CA GLY A 175 -8.62 9.94 23.27
C GLY A 175 -7.55 8.85 23.43
N GLU A 176 -7.85 7.58 23.18
CA GLU A 176 -6.83 6.53 23.18
C GLU A 176 -6.09 6.48 21.84
N LYS A 177 -4.77 6.27 21.92
CA LYS A 177 -3.94 6.04 20.73
C LYS A 177 -3.94 4.55 20.38
N ILE A 178 -4.26 4.26 19.13
CA ILE A 178 -4.37 2.89 18.63
C ILE A 178 -3.47 2.68 17.42
N LYS A 179 -3.04 1.44 17.27
CA LYS A 179 -2.27 0.96 16.13
C LYS A 179 -3.17 0.33 15.09
N ILE A 180 -3.06 0.76 13.84
CA ILE A 180 -3.85 0.30 12.69
C ILE A 180 -2.92 -0.30 11.65
N THR A 181 -3.31 -1.42 11.07
CA THR A 181 -2.64 -2.01 9.89
C THR A 181 -3.02 -1.20 8.65
N THR A 182 -2.06 -0.57 7.99
CA THR A 182 -2.32 0.32 6.85
C THR A 182 -2.84 -0.42 5.61
N GLU A 183 -2.50 -1.70 5.46
CA GLU A 183 -2.93 -2.53 4.31
C GLU A 183 -4.42 -2.92 4.39
N THR A 184 -4.94 -3.20 5.60
CA THR A 184 -6.32 -3.69 5.79
C THR A 184 -7.24 -2.68 6.46
N GLY A 185 -6.68 -1.65 7.10
CA GLY A 185 -7.44 -0.70 7.93
C GLY A 185 -7.93 -1.29 9.25
N GLU A 186 -7.38 -2.43 9.67
CA GLU A 186 -7.82 -3.14 10.86
C GLU A 186 -7.04 -2.71 12.10
N PHE A 187 -7.73 -2.73 13.23
CA PHE A 187 -7.14 -2.52 14.54
C PHE A 187 -6.09 -3.60 14.84
N ALA A 188 -4.86 -3.17 15.09
CA ALA A 188 -3.74 -4.07 15.40
C ALA A 188 -3.40 -4.11 16.90
N GLY A 189 -3.74 -3.07 17.66
CA GLY A 189 -3.45 -3.02 19.08
C GLY A 189 -3.58 -1.61 19.68
N ARG A 190 -3.34 -1.51 20.99
CA ARG A 190 -3.15 -0.23 21.69
C ARG A 190 -1.68 0.13 21.67
N VAL A 191 -1.38 1.43 21.71
CA VAL A 191 -0.02 1.95 21.85
C VAL A 191 0.36 2.03 23.32
#